data_fc613f2a79718b13d8089f6e898ede75
#
_entry.id   fc613f2a79718b13d8089f6e898ede75
#
_cell.length_a   1.000
_cell.length_b   1.000
_cell.length_c   1.000
_cell.angle_alpha   90.00
_cell.angle_beta   90.00
_cell.angle_gamma   90.00
#
_symmetry.space_group_name_H-M   'P 1'
#
loop_
_entity.id
_entity.type
_entity.pdbx_description
1 polymer ?
#
loop_
_entity_poly.entity_id
_entity_poly.type
_entity_poly.pdbx_seq_one_letter_code
_entity_poly.pdbx_strand_id
1 'polypeptide(L)'
;MKTVDRHHLQRFWAIAAPYWRHEEKLKAWGLLALLVLLLLGQTRFAVLFNEQTGEFTSALAARDEARFWDAIQYCLGLLVVAVPIYAFYYYVRDKLGIHWRRWLTGRFLDSYFAQRHYYELNANAAIDNPDQRIAEDINTFTQRTLYFLLILIGAVLQLFAFSVVLWEISRVLVYFLVVYAIFGTTVTLAVFGRPLIGLNFLQLKREADFRFGMVRIRENAESIAFYRGEAQESQQVRRRFAAAFDNYNRLIRSQLFLNLFQYSYGLLT
;
A
#
# COMPACT_ATOMS: atom_id res chain seq x y z
N MET A 1 5.46 -16.89 16.82
CA MET A 1 5.93 -15.80 15.92
C MET A 1 7.08 -16.37 15.09
N LYS A 2 6.83 -16.88 13.87
CA LYS A 2 7.94 -17.14 12.96
C LYS A 2 8.53 -15.79 12.68
N THR A 3 9.74 -15.57 13.14
CA THR A 3 10.57 -14.41 12.85
C THR A 3 10.43 -14.08 11.36
N VAL A 4 10.13 -12.82 11.03
CA VAL A 4 10.36 -12.32 9.67
C VAL A 4 11.78 -12.75 9.35
N ASP A 5 11.87 -13.72 8.44
CA ASP A 5 13.12 -14.44 8.20
C ASP A 5 14.14 -13.39 7.78
N ARG A 6 15.24 -13.24 8.52
CA ARG A 6 16.31 -12.27 8.22
C ARG A 6 16.70 -12.32 6.73
N HIS A 7 16.51 -13.48 6.14
CA HIS A 7 16.74 -13.74 4.73
C HIS A 7 15.79 -12.94 3.80
N HIS A 8 14.51 -12.78 4.15
CA HIS A 8 13.57 -11.99 3.36
C HIS A 8 13.88 -10.49 3.43
N LEU A 9 14.23 -9.98 4.61
CA LEU A 9 14.66 -8.60 4.76
C LEU A 9 15.97 -8.31 4.01
N GLN A 10 16.93 -9.22 4.06
CA GLN A 10 18.19 -9.08 3.31
C GLN A 10 17.95 -9.04 1.80
N ARG A 11 17.09 -9.92 1.27
CA ARG A 11 16.71 -9.93 -0.15
C ARG A 11 15.96 -8.65 -0.55
N PHE A 12 15.06 -8.19 0.28
CA PHE A 12 14.37 -6.92 0.06
C PHE A 12 15.37 -5.75 -0.06
N TRP A 13 16.29 -5.63 0.89
CA TRP A 13 17.30 -4.57 0.87
C TRP A 13 18.29 -4.73 -0.28
N ALA A 14 18.63 -5.93 -0.69
CA ALA A 14 19.48 -6.18 -1.84
C ALA A 14 18.87 -5.65 -3.16
N ILE A 15 17.54 -5.65 -3.28
CA ILE A 15 16.81 -5.11 -4.43
C ILE A 15 16.55 -3.61 -4.28
N ALA A 16 16.15 -3.16 -3.10
CA ALA A 16 15.73 -1.77 -2.85
C ALA A 16 16.89 -0.78 -2.71
N ALA A 17 17.94 -1.15 -1.93
CA ALA A 17 19.00 -0.22 -1.55
C ALA A 17 19.88 0.28 -2.71
N PRO A 18 20.17 -0.49 -3.77
CA PRO A 18 21.03 -0.01 -4.84
C PRO A 18 20.52 1.23 -5.56
N TYR A 19 19.21 1.41 -5.73
CA TYR A 19 18.63 2.60 -6.34
C TYR A 19 19.02 3.89 -5.60
N TRP A 20 19.04 3.84 -4.28
CA TRP A 20 19.34 4.97 -3.41
C TRP A 20 20.84 5.30 -3.32
N ARG A 21 21.71 4.45 -3.90
CA ARG A 21 23.18 4.59 -3.87
C ARG A 21 23.80 4.77 -5.25
N HIS A 22 23.01 4.62 -6.33
CA HIS A 22 23.45 4.70 -7.72
C HIS A 22 23.70 6.17 -8.17
N GLU A 23 24.12 6.37 -9.42
CA GLU A 23 24.42 7.68 -10.02
C GLU A 23 23.25 8.67 -9.95
N GLU A 24 22.00 8.20 -10.07
CA GLU A 24 20.79 9.02 -9.94
C GLU A 24 20.36 9.30 -8.48
N LYS A 25 21.17 8.95 -7.50
CA LYS A 25 20.85 9.10 -6.06
C LYS A 25 20.39 10.50 -5.67
N LEU A 26 20.97 11.55 -6.25
CA LEU A 26 20.63 12.94 -5.94
C LEU A 26 19.18 13.25 -6.33
N LYS A 27 18.72 12.76 -7.51
CA LYS A 27 17.33 12.92 -7.94
C LYS A 27 16.38 12.12 -7.03
N ALA A 28 16.74 10.88 -6.69
CA ALA A 28 15.94 10.03 -5.83
C ALA A 28 15.77 10.65 -4.43
N TRP A 29 16.88 11.07 -3.81
CA TRP A 29 16.83 11.74 -2.49
C TRP A 29 16.16 13.10 -2.54
N GLY A 30 16.34 13.88 -3.64
CA GLY A 30 15.64 15.15 -3.85
C GLY A 30 14.14 15.00 -3.93
N LEU A 31 13.63 14.01 -4.70
CA LEU A 31 12.21 13.70 -4.79
C LEU A 31 11.65 13.17 -3.46
N LEU A 32 12.42 12.33 -2.74
CA LEU A 32 12.01 11.86 -1.42
C LEU A 32 11.96 12.99 -0.39
N ALA A 33 12.95 13.87 -0.38
CA ALA A 33 12.97 15.05 0.50
C ALA A 33 11.78 15.97 0.22
N LEU A 34 11.47 16.20 -1.07
CA LEU A 34 10.28 16.96 -1.47
C LEU A 34 8.99 16.28 -1.00
N LEU A 35 8.89 14.94 -1.10
CA LEU A 35 7.73 14.20 -0.58
C LEU A 35 7.60 14.33 0.94
N VAL A 36 8.69 14.26 1.68
CA VAL A 36 8.68 14.47 3.14
C VAL A 36 8.24 15.91 3.47
N LEU A 37 8.72 16.91 2.72
CA LEU A 37 8.30 18.30 2.89
C LEU A 37 6.79 18.47 2.62
N LEU A 38 6.27 17.85 1.55
CA LEU A 38 4.83 17.87 1.24
C LEU A 38 4.01 17.15 2.32
N LEU A 39 4.50 16.02 2.87
CA LEU A 39 3.88 15.33 4.00
C LEU A 39 3.86 16.21 5.27
N LEU A 40 4.91 16.95 5.54
CA LEU A 40 4.94 17.93 6.63
C LEU A 40 3.90 19.04 6.40
N GLY A 41 3.79 19.53 5.16
CA GLY A 41 2.76 20.49 4.77
C GLY A 41 1.35 19.96 4.98
N GLN A 42 1.07 18.71 4.57
CA GLN A 42 -0.22 18.04 4.81
C GLN A 42 -0.50 17.86 6.30
N THR A 43 0.50 17.46 7.07
CA THR A 43 0.36 17.29 8.53
C THR A 43 0.07 18.63 9.21
N ARG A 44 0.80 19.70 8.84
CA ARG A 44 0.54 21.05 9.37
C ARG A 44 -0.84 21.56 8.99
N PHE A 45 -1.26 21.33 7.74
CA PHE A 45 -2.62 21.63 7.31
C PHE A 45 -3.66 20.90 8.18
N ALA A 46 -3.47 19.59 8.42
CA ALA A 46 -4.40 18.80 9.22
C ALA A 46 -4.54 19.36 10.66
N VAL A 47 -3.44 19.75 11.27
CA VAL A 47 -3.44 20.37 12.62
C VAL A 47 -4.19 21.71 12.60
N LEU A 48 -3.81 22.62 11.69
CA LEU A 48 -4.45 23.95 11.60
C LEU A 48 -5.94 23.85 11.27
N PHE A 49 -6.31 22.94 10.40
CA PHE A 49 -7.70 22.71 10.04
C PHE A 49 -8.51 22.17 11.22
N ASN A 50 -7.92 21.28 12.00
CA ASN A 50 -8.54 20.76 13.23
C ASN A 50 -8.74 21.87 14.27
N GLU A 51 -7.72 22.70 14.51
CA GLU A 51 -7.80 23.86 15.40
C GLU A 51 -8.92 24.83 14.99
N GLN A 52 -9.00 25.15 13.69
CA GLN A 52 -10.03 26.06 13.17
C GLN A 52 -11.43 25.45 13.20
N THR A 53 -11.55 24.13 13.04
CA THR A 53 -12.83 23.43 13.21
C THR A 53 -13.32 23.50 14.66
N GLY A 54 -12.40 23.43 15.61
CA GLY A 54 -12.68 23.67 17.04
C GLY A 54 -13.13 25.09 17.31
N GLU A 55 -12.44 26.09 16.75
CA GLU A 55 -12.80 27.52 16.88
C GLU A 55 -14.15 27.82 16.25
N PHE A 56 -14.43 27.34 15.06
CA PHE A 56 -15.72 27.41 14.39
C PHE A 56 -16.85 26.85 15.27
N THR A 57 -16.64 25.68 15.86
CA THR A 57 -17.64 25.03 16.72
C THR A 57 -17.87 25.86 18.01
N SER A 58 -16.80 26.39 18.61
CA SER A 58 -16.83 27.22 19.80
C SER A 58 -17.52 28.55 19.54
N ALA A 59 -17.24 29.22 18.42
CA ALA A 59 -17.89 30.47 18.00
C ALA A 59 -19.39 30.27 17.76
N LEU A 60 -19.78 29.15 17.15
CA LEU A 60 -21.19 28.81 16.94
C LEU A 60 -21.92 28.57 18.27
N ALA A 61 -21.30 27.87 19.22
CA ALA A 61 -21.86 27.63 20.55
C ALA A 61 -22.01 28.96 21.36
N ALA A 62 -21.05 29.87 21.19
CA ALA A 62 -21.07 31.19 21.81
C ALA A 62 -22.00 32.20 21.10
N ARG A 63 -22.56 31.86 19.94
CA ARG A 63 -23.32 32.74 19.05
C ARG A 63 -22.54 34.01 18.64
N ASP A 64 -21.23 33.89 18.51
CA ASP A 64 -20.35 34.97 18.08
C ASP A 64 -20.20 34.93 16.56
N GLU A 65 -20.95 35.78 15.88
CA GLU A 65 -21.01 35.80 14.42
C GLU A 65 -19.67 36.24 13.79
N ALA A 66 -18.97 37.17 14.42
CA ALA A 66 -17.68 37.66 13.87
C ALA A 66 -16.62 36.58 13.89
N ARG A 67 -16.40 35.89 15.03
CA ARG A 67 -15.46 34.78 15.16
C ARG A 67 -15.82 33.59 14.25
N PHE A 68 -17.12 33.37 14.05
CA PHE A 68 -17.59 32.31 13.15
C PHE A 68 -17.17 32.56 11.71
N TRP A 69 -17.39 33.76 11.18
CA TRP A 69 -17.01 34.10 9.81
C TRP A 69 -15.51 34.19 9.63
N ASP A 70 -14.76 34.64 10.62
CA ASP A 70 -13.29 34.65 10.61
C ASP A 70 -12.73 33.23 10.51
N ALA A 71 -13.27 32.29 11.29
CA ALA A 71 -12.87 30.88 11.23
C ALA A 71 -13.16 30.24 9.86
N ILE A 72 -14.33 30.55 9.26
CA ILE A 72 -14.68 30.10 7.91
C ILE A 72 -13.71 30.63 6.87
N GLN A 73 -13.43 31.94 6.89
CA GLN A 73 -12.51 32.56 5.92
C GLN A 73 -11.11 31.96 6.04
N TYR A 74 -10.64 31.72 7.26
CA TYR A 74 -9.37 31.07 7.51
C TYR A 74 -9.34 29.63 6.98
N CYS A 75 -10.39 28.83 7.23
CA CYS A 75 -10.53 27.48 6.67
C CYS A 75 -10.50 27.49 5.14
N LEU A 76 -11.22 28.40 4.49
CA LEU A 76 -11.21 28.54 3.04
C LEU A 76 -9.80 28.87 2.51
N GLY A 77 -9.08 29.79 3.18
CA GLY A 77 -7.69 30.11 2.86
C GLY A 77 -6.76 28.91 3.00
N LEU A 78 -6.92 28.11 4.05
CA LEU A 78 -6.18 26.87 4.25
C LEU A 78 -6.44 25.87 3.12
N LEU A 79 -7.68 25.71 2.66
CA LEU A 79 -8.04 24.82 1.56
C LEU A 79 -7.37 25.21 0.25
N VAL A 80 -7.28 26.50 -0.07
CA VAL A 80 -6.60 27.00 -1.27
C VAL A 80 -5.13 26.59 -1.28
N VAL A 81 -4.46 26.60 -0.13
CA VAL A 81 -3.06 26.18 0.01
C VAL A 81 -2.92 24.64 0.04
N ALA A 82 -3.87 23.95 0.68
CA ALA A 82 -3.83 22.51 0.81
C ALA A 82 -3.97 21.78 -0.52
N VAL A 83 -4.88 22.22 -1.39
CA VAL A 83 -5.14 21.54 -2.67
C VAL A 83 -3.88 21.35 -3.50
N PRO A 84 -3.04 22.38 -3.77
CA PRO A 84 -1.79 22.17 -4.48
C PRO A 84 -0.81 21.28 -3.72
N ILE A 85 -0.71 21.35 -2.39
CA ILE A 85 0.16 20.49 -1.60
C ILE A 85 -0.22 19.00 -1.81
N TYR A 86 -1.51 18.66 -1.75
CA TYR A 86 -1.98 17.31 -2.01
C TYR A 86 -1.76 16.88 -3.46
N ALA A 87 -2.05 17.77 -4.42
CA ALA A 87 -1.85 17.47 -5.85
C ALA A 87 -0.36 17.20 -6.18
N PHE A 88 0.53 18.06 -5.70
CA PHE A 88 1.97 17.89 -5.88
C PHE A 88 2.51 16.65 -5.17
N TYR A 89 1.98 16.30 -4.01
CA TYR A 89 2.36 15.07 -3.32
C TYR A 89 2.13 13.83 -4.20
N TYR A 90 0.94 13.68 -4.78
CA TYR A 90 0.65 12.55 -5.66
C TYR A 90 1.52 12.56 -6.92
N TYR A 91 1.70 13.72 -7.53
CA TYR A 91 2.55 13.88 -8.70
C TYR A 91 4.01 13.47 -8.42
N VAL A 92 4.61 13.98 -7.34
CA VAL A 92 6.00 13.70 -6.99
C VAL A 92 6.18 12.24 -6.59
N ARG A 93 5.22 11.67 -5.87
CA ARG A 93 5.18 10.24 -5.54
C ARG A 93 5.24 9.38 -6.79
N ASP A 94 4.37 9.65 -7.76
CA ASP A 94 4.28 8.86 -8.98
C ASP A 94 5.53 9.05 -9.85
N LYS A 95 6.10 10.27 -9.86
CA LYS A 95 7.39 10.55 -10.51
C LYS A 95 8.53 9.74 -9.88
N LEU A 96 8.63 9.70 -8.57
CA LEU A 96 9.65 8.89 -7.89
C LEU A 96 9.45 7.39 -8.18
N GLY A 97 8.20 6.92 -8.15
CA GLY A 97 7.85 5.53 -8.47
C GLY A 97 8.28 5.11 -9.88
N ILE A 98 7.97 5.93 -10.89
CA ILE A 98 8.33 5.61 -12.28
C ILE A 98 9.85 5.69 -12.53
N HIS A 99 10.58 6.62 -11.89
CA HIS A 99 12.03 6.69 -11.98
C HIS A 99 12.69 5.46 -11.35
N TRP A 100 12.22 5.05 -10.17
CA TRP A 100 12.71 3.83 -9.52
C TRP A 100 12.43 2.59 -10.36
N ARG A 101 11.20 2.45 -10.89
CA ARG A 101 10.82 1.37 -11.79
C ARG A 101 11.71 1.34 -13.03
N ARG A 102 11.94 2.48 -13.70
CA ARG A 102 12.79 2.57 -14.89
C ARG A 102 14.19 2.05 -14.60
N TRP A 103 14.80 2.52 -13.51
CA TRP A 103 16.13 2.10 -13.13
C TRP A 103 16.19 0.60 -12.83
N LEU A 104 15.25 0.09 -12.03
CA LEU A 104 15.24 -1.32 -11.64
C LEU A 104 14.95 -2.23 -12.83
N THR A 105 14.01 -1.87 -13.70
CA THR A 105 13.71 -2.61 -14.94
C THR A 105 14.94 -2.65 -15.86
N GLY A 106 15.63 -1.52 -16.07
CA GLY A 106 16.86 -1.47 -16.86
C GLY A 106 17.91 -2.45 -16.34
N ARG A 107 18.19 -2.42 -15.04
CA ARG A 107 19.14 -3.32 -14.39
C ARG A 107 18.78 -4.79 -14.55
N PHE A 108 17.50 -5.15 -14.43
CA PHE A 108 17.06 -6.53 -14.63
C PHE A 108 17.14 -6.96 -16.11
N LEU A 109 16.82 -6.07 -17.05
CA LEU A 109 16.96 -6.32 -18.49
C LEU A 109 18.44 -6.52 -18.86
N ASP A 110 19.34 -5.67 -18.37
CA ASP A 110 20.77 -5.82 -18.60
C ASP A 110 21.28 -7.20 -18.10
N SER A 111 20.83 -7.62 -16.92
CA SER A 111 21.15 -8.94 -16.38
C SER A 111 20.52 -10.08 -17.19
N TYR A 112 19.28 -9.91 -17.67
CA TYR A 112 18.55 -10.90 -18.43
C TYR A 112 19.19 -11.19 -19.78
N PHE A 113 19.70 -10.14 -20.45
CA PHE A 113 20.39 -10.29 -21.74
C PHE A 113 21.89 -10.61 -21.62
N ALA A 114 22.51 -10.36 -20.47
CA ALA A 114 23.91 -10.69 -20.22
C ALA A 114 24.12 -12.20 -20.36
N GLN A 115 25.22 -12.59 -21.03
CA GLN A 115 25.68 -13.99 -21.14
C GLN A 115 24.60 -14.99 -21.59
N ARG A 116 23.56 -14.52 -22.27
CA ARG A 116 22.40 -15.33 -22.73
C ARG A 116 21.58 -15.95 -21.58
N HIS A 117 21.51 -15.32 -20.42
CA HIS A 117 20.73 -15.84 -19.30
C HIS A 117 19.26 -16.08 -19.65
N TYR A 118 18.67 -15.32 -20.59
CA TYR A 118 17.32 -15.59 -21.09
C TYR A 118 17.13 -17.00 -21.62
N TYR A 119 18.18 -17.59 -22.23
CA TYR A 119 18.14 -18.95 -22.75
C TYR A 119 18.25 -19.97 -21.62
N GLU A 120 19.16 -19.76 -20.68
CA GLU A 120 19.36 -20.64 -19.52
C GLU A 120 18.14 -20.65 -18.60
N LEU A 121 17.51 -19.48 -18.40
CA LEU A 121 16.29 -19.33 -17.59
C LEU A 121 15.11 -20.08 -18.21
N ASN A 122 15.00 -20.10 -19.54
CA ASN A 122 13.94 -20.83 -20.24
C ASN A 122 14.07 -22.35 -20.08
N ALA A 123 15.30 -22.87 -19.87
CA ALA A 123 15.56 -24.26 -19.59
C ALA A 123 15.42 -24.66 -18.12
N ASN A 124 15.30 -23.67 -17.20
CA ASN A 124 15.27 -23.88 -15.77
C ASN A 124 13.84 -23.78 -15.21
N ALA A 125 13.21 -24.93 -14.98
CA ALA A 125 11.86 -25.02 -14.42
C ALA A 125 11.68 -24.39 -13.02
N ALA A 126 12.75 -23.97 -12.35
CA ALA A 126 12.68 -23.34 -11.03
C ALA A 126 12.32 -21.84 -11.09
N ILE A 127 12.47 -21.21 -12.26
CA ILE A 127 12.12 -19.80 -12.48
C ILE A 127 10.98 -19.73 -13.48
N ASP A 128 9.78 -19.54 -12.95
CA ASP A 128 8.57 -19.41 -13.75
C ASP A 128 8.41 -17.98 -14.27
N ASN A 129 8.12 -17.85 -15.57
CA ASN A 129 7.75 -16.60 -16.25
C ASN A 129 8.67 -15.39 -15.95
N PRO A 130 9.94 -15.40 -16.38
CA PRO A 130 10.87 -14.28 -16.14
C PRO A 130 10.40 -12.96 -16.78
N ASP A 131 9.67 -13.02 -17.89
CA ASP A 131 9.01 -11.90 -18.56
C ASP A 131 7.97 -11.20 -17.65
N GLN A 132 7.11 -11.97 -17.01
CA GLN A 132 6.13 -11.43 -16.05
C GLN A 132 6.82 -10.79 -14.83
N ARG A 133 7.91 -11.41 -14.34
CA ARG A 133 8.64 -10.83 -13.21
C ARG A 133 9.28 -9.50 -13.55
N ILE A 134 9.83 -9.34 -14.73
CA ILE A 134 10.43 -8.08 -15.18
C ILE A 134 9.33 -7.03 -15.48
N ALA A 135 8.22 -7.44 -16.12
CA ALA A 135 7.18 -6.51 -16.52
C ALA A 135 6.26 -6.07 -15.37
N GLU A 136 5.79 -7.02 -14.53
CA GLU A 136 4.76 -6.80 -13.52
C GLU A 136 5.30 -6.75 -12.09
N ASP A 137 6.17 -7.70 -11.70
CA ASP A 137 6.63 -7.79 -10.31
C ASP A 137 7.48 -6.58 -9.93
N ILE A 138 8.34 -6.10 -10.83
CA ILE A 138 9.13 -4.88 -10.59
C ILE A 138 8.22 -3.66 -10.39
N ASN A 139 7.18 -3.52 -11.21
CA ASN A 139 6.21 -2.43 -11.06
C ASN A 139 5.50 -2.50 -9.70
N THR A 140 4.99 -3.66 -9.36
CA THR A 140 4.30 -3.90 -8.08
C THR A 140 5.24 -3.67 -6.90
N PHE A 141 6.48 -4.15 -6.96
CA PHE A 141 7.48 -3.98 -5.93
C PHE A 141 7.78 -2.49 -5.67
N THR A 142 8.09 -1.73 -6.72
CA THR A 142 8.45 -0.31 -6.57
C THR A 142 7.29 0.52 -6.05
N GLN A 143 6.07 0.33 -6.57
CA GLN A 143 4.89 1.04 -6.11
C GLN A 143 4.51 0.70 -4.67
N ARG A 144 4.46 -0.59 -4.32
CA ARG A 144 4.08 -1.04 -2.97
C ARG A 144 5.09 -0.62 -1.92
N THR A 145 6.39 -0.71 -2.23
CA THR A 145 7.46 -0.30 -1.31
C THR A 145 7.41 1.20 -1.05
N LEU A 146 7.27 2.01 -2.10
CA LEU A 146 7.16 3.46 -1.96
C LEU A 146 5.91 3.87 -1.19
N TYR A 147 4.77 3.27 -1.52
CA TYR A 147 3.50 3.51 -0.83
C TYR A 147 3.61 3.19 0.67
N PHE A 148 4.17 2.03 1.01
CA PHE A 148 4.37 1.64 2.41
C PHE A 148 5.32 2.59 3.16
N LEU A 149 6.43 2.98 2.53
CA LEU A 149 7.39 3.92 3.10
C LEU A 149 6.72 5.27 3.42
N LEU A 150 5.95 5.82 2.47
CA LEU A 150 5.29 7.11 2.63
C LEU A 150 4.17 7.08 3.65
N ILE A 151 3.40 5.99 3.73
CA ILE A 151 2.41 5.80 4.79
C ILE A 151 3.08 5.77 6.16
N LEU A 152 4.18 5.03 6.30
CA LEU A 152 4.91 4.94 7.57
C LEU A 152 5.43 6.31 8.01
N ILE A 153 6.08 7.04 7.10
CA ILE A 153 6.57 8.40 7.38
C ILE A 153 5.39 9.32 7.76
N GLY A 154 4.33 9.32 6.97
CA GLY A 154 3.15 10.14 7.22
C GLY A 154 2.47 9.83 8.56
N ALA A 155 2.32 8.55 8.90
CA ALA A 155 1.74 8.13 10.17
C ALA A 155 2.59 8.59 11.37
N VAL A 156 3.94 8.48 11.27
CA VAL A 156 4.85 8.96 12.34
C VAL A 156 4.75 10.48 12.48
N LEU A 157 4.74 11.22 11.38
CA LEU A 157 4.61 12.69 11.40
C LEU A 157 3.28 13.14 12.02
N GLN A 158 2.17 12.51 11.63
CA GLN A 158 0.86 12.81 12.18
C GLN A 158 0.77 12.46 13.67
N LEU A 159 1.25 11.28 14.06
CA LEU A 159 1.28 10.88 15.47
C LEU A 159 2.06 11.90 16.31
N PHE A 160 3.24 12.31 15.84
CA PHE A 160 4.04 13.31 16.53
C PHE A 160 3.33 14.67 16.61
N ALA A 161 2.81 15.18 15.49
CA ALA A 161 2.16 16.50 15.43
C ALA A 161 0.92 16.56 16.34
N PHE A 162 0.04 15.57 16.29
CA PHE A 162 -1.15 15.54 17.14
C PHE A 162 -0.81 15.25 18.61
N SER A 163 0.25 14.50 18.89
CA SER A 163 0.73 14.32 20.27
C SER A 163 1.23 15.63 20.89
N VAL A 164 1.88 16.50 20.11
CA VAL A 164 2.31 17.82 20.58
C VAL A 164 1.10 18.67 20.92
N VAL A 165 0.10 18.76 20.03
CA VAL A 165 -1.15 19.52 20.30
C VAL A 165 -1.85 18.98 21.54
N LEU A 166 -1.97 17.68 21.66
CA LEU A 166 -2.64 17.05 22.78
C LEU A 166 -1.88 17.24 24.12
N TRP A 167 -0.54 17.32 24.05
CA TRP A 167 0.30 17.57 25.22
C TRP A 167 0.06 18.94 25.85
N GLU A 168 -0.22 19.97 25.03
CA GLU A 168 -0.56 21.31 25.47
C GLU A 168 -1.93 21.34 26.18
N ILE A 169 -2.86 20.46 25.77
CA ILE A 169 -4.20 20.36 26.36
C ILE A 169 -4.16 19.51 27.64
N SER A 170 -3.60 18.28 27.54
CA SER A 170 -3.56 17.35 28.66
C SER A 170 -2.53 16.23 28.44
N ARG A 171 -1.57 16.11 29.35
CA ARG A 171 -0.58 15.02 29.34
C ARG A 171 -1.20 13.64 29.49
N VAL A 172 -2.30 13.53 30.24
CA VAL A 172 -3.01 12.26 30.48
C VAL A 172 -3.57 11.72 29.17
N LEU A 173 -4.11 12.60 28.31
CA LEU A 173 -4.62 12.21 27.00
C LEU A 173 -3.53 11.68 26.08
N VAL A 174 -2.30 12.21 26.14
CA VAL A 174 -1.17 11.68 25.37
C VAL A 174 -0.81 10.26 25.79
N TYR A 175 -0.71 10.00 27.08
CA TYR A 175 -0.46 8.65 27.57
C TYR A 175 -1.59 7.68 27.19
N PHE A 176 -2.83 8.13 27.29
CA PHE A 176 -3.98 7.35 26.82
C PHE A 176 -3.87 7.03 25.33
N LEU A 177 -3.58 8.03 24.50
CA LEU A 177 -3.41 7.86 23.03
C LEU A 177 -2.33 6.84 22.69
N VAL A 178 -1.16 6.91 23.36
CA VAL A 178 -0.06 5.98 23.12
C VAL A 178 -0.45 4.54 23.49
N VAL A 179 -1.02 4.34 24.68
CA VAL A 179 -1.48 3.01 25.12
C VAL A 179 -2.57 2.49 24.19
N TYR A 180 -3.50 3.34 23.81
CA TYR A 180 -4.58 3.01 22.90
C TYR A 180 -4.04 2.61 21.51
N ALA A 181 -3.11 3.37 20.94
CA ALA A 181 -2.48 3.05 19.64
C ALA A 181 -1.72 1.71 19.69
N ILE A 182 -0.98 1.43 20.77
CA ILE A 182 -0.28 0.15 20.95
C ILE A 182 -1.30 -1.00 21.05
N PHE A 183 -2.37 -0.82 21.79
CA PHE A 183 -3.44 -1.82 21.93
C PHE A 183 -4.08 -2.11 20.57
N GLY A 184 -4.56 -1.10 19.85
CA GLY A 184 -5.20 -1.27 18.55
C GLY A 184 -4.28 -1.94 17.52
N THR A 185 -3.02 -1.53 17.46
CA THR A 185 -2.01 -2.13 16.58
C THR A 185 -1.76 -3.60 16.93
N THR A 186 -1.60 -3.90 18.23
CA THR A 186 -1.34 -5.26 18.70
C THR A 186 -2.52 -6.19 18.38
N VAL A 187 -3.75 -5.75 18.65
CA VAL A 187 -4.96 -6.53 18.33
C VAL A 187 -5.08 -6.74 16.82
N THR A 188 -4.91 -5.69 16.02
CA THR A 188 -4.97 -5.79 14.55
C THR A 188 -3.97 -6.80 14.01
N LEU A 189 -2.72 -6.75 14.45
CA LEU A 189 -1.67 -7.66 13.98
C LEU A 189 -1.85 -9.09 14.50
N ALA A 190 -2.19 -9.25 15.78
CA ALA A 190 -2.28 -10.56 16.40
C ALA A 190 -3.52 -11.35 15.98
N VAL A 191 -4.67 -10.67 15.88
CA VAL A 191 -5.96 -11.31 15.58
C VAL A 191 -6.20 -11.41 14.07
N PHE A 192 -6.00 -10.33 13.33
CA PHE A 192 -6.39 -10.23 11.92
C PHE A 192 -5.22 -10.40 10.94
N GLY A 193 -4.00 -10.02 11.32
CA GLY A 193 -2.87 -9.99 10.40
C GLY A 193 -2.56 -11.34 9.78
N ARG A 194 -2.40 -12.39 10.59
CA ARG A 194 -2.03 -13.74 10.11
C ARG A 194 -3.11 -14.40 9.25
N PRO A 195 -4.39 -14.44 9.67
CA PRO A 195 -5.46 -15.02 8.85
C PRO A 195 -5.58 -14.33 7.49
N LEU A 196 -5.54 -12.98 7.45
CA LEU A 196 -5.65 -12.22 6.22
C LEU A 196 -4.47 -12.44 5.28
N ILE A 197 -3.24 -12.49 5.80
CA ILE A 197 -2.05 -12.80 4.98
C ILE A 197 -2.20 -14.18 4.34
N GLY A 198 -2.61 -15.19 5.11
CA GLY A 198 -2.82 -16.55 4.61
C GLY A 198 -3.91 -16.64 3.55
N LEU A 199 -5.07 -15.99 3.78
CA LEU A 199 -6.17 -15.95 2.83
C LEU A 199 -5.81 -15.20 1.54
N ASN A 200 -5.10 -14.08 1.64
CA ASN A 200 -4.63 -13.35 0.47
C ASN A 200 -3.62 -14.15 -0.35
N PHE A 201 -2.66 -14.80 0.30
CA PHE A 201 -1.73 -15.68 -0.40
C PHE A 201 -2.44 -16.82 -1.13
N LEU A 202 -3.42 -17.46 -0.46
CA LEU A 202 -4.21 -18.53 -1.05
C LEU A 202 -5.09 -18.01 -2.19
N GLN A 203 -5.60 -16.77 -2.11
CA GLN A 203 -6.36 -16.14 -3.19
C GLN A 203 -5.51 -15.96 -4.44
N LEU A 204 -4.32 -15.38 -4.30
CA LEU A 204 -3.39 -15.22 -5.42
C LEU A 204 -3.06 -16.54 -6.10
N LYS A 205 -2.83 -17.60 -5.32
CA LYS A 205 -2.57 -18.94 -5.85
C LYS A 205 -3.75 -19.47 -6.64
N ARG A 206 -4.97 -19.41 -6.09
CA ARG A 206 -6.19 -19.93 -6.74
C ARG A 206 -6.56 -19.16 -8.00
N GLU A 207 -6.36 -17.84 -8.01
CA GLU A 207 -6.52 -17.01 -9.21
C GLU A 207 -5.51 -17.39 -10.30
N ALA A 208 -4.26 -17.66 -9.92
CA ALA A 208 -3.25 -18.16 -10.85
C ALA A 208 -3.61 -19.53 -11.41
N ASP A 209 -4.09 -20.46 -10.57
CA ASP A 209 -4.53 -21.80 -11.00
C ASP A 209 -5.73 -21.71 -11.96
N PHE A 210 -6.67 -20.79 -11.72
CA PHE A 210 -7.80 -20.55 -12.62
C PHE A 210 -7.33 -19.99 -13.96
N ARG A 211 -6.46 -18.96 -13.94
CA ARG A 211 -5.87 -18.37 -15.16
C ARG A 211 -5.11 -19.40 -15.98
N PHE A 212 -4.27 -20.20 -15.32
CA PHE A 212 -3.54 -21.29 -15.97
C PHE A 212 -4.49 -22.28 -16.66
N GLY A 213 -5.62 -22.62 -16.02
CA GLY A 213 -6.65 -23.45 -16.64
C GLY A 213 -7.21 -22.86 -17.93
N MET A 214 -7.46 -21.55 -17.95
CA MET A 214 -7.95 -20.85 -19.16
C MET A 214 -6.90 -20.77 -20.27
N VAL A 215 -5.63 -20.50 -19.90
CA VAL A 215 -4.52 -20.47 -20.86
C VAL A 215 -4.34 -21.86 -21.52
N ARG A 216 -4.39 -22.92 -20.73
CA ARG A 216 -4.28 -24.30 -21.23
C ARG A 216 -5.37 -24.64 -22.24
N ILE A 217 -6.61 -24.20 -22.00
CA ILE A 217 -7.72 -24.39 -22.97
C ILE A 217 -7.42 -23.66 -24.27
N ARG A 218 -6.95 -22.43 -24.21
CA ARG A 218 -6.59 -21.65 -25.40
C ARG A 218 -5.47 -22.30 -26.20
N GLU A 219 -4.44 -22.80 -25.53
CA GLU A 219 -3.29 -23.44 -26.16
C GLU A 219 -3.63 -24.79 -26.80
N ASN A 220 -4.61 -25.51 -26.26
CA ASN A 220 -5.04 -26.81 -26.73
C ASN A 220 -6.43 -26.79 -27.40
N ALA A 221 -6.88 -25.62 -27.89
CA ALA A 221 -8.23 -25.44 -28.41
C ALA A 221 -8.58 -26.43 -29.55
N GLU A 222 -7.68 -26.68 -30.48
CA GLU A 222 -7.87 -27.61 -31.58
C GLU A 222 -8.07 -29.06 -31.09
N SER A 223 -7.21 -29.49 -30.15
CA SER A 223 -7.32 -30.85 -29.58
C SER A 223 -8.64 -31.03 -28.82
N ILE A 224 -9.02 -30.02 -28.01
CA ILE A 224 -10.28 -30.04 -27.25
C ILE A 224 -11.47 -30.12 -28.19
N ALA A 225 -11.48 -29.32 -29.27
CA ALA A 225 -12.55 -29.33 -30.28
C ALA A 225 -12.58 -30.68 -31.04
N PHE A 226 -11.43 -31.21 -31.41
CA PHE A 226 -11.33 -32.48 -32.14
C PHE A 226 -11.88 -33.65 -31.32
N TYR A 227 -11.52 -33.73 -30.04
CA TYR A 227 -11.98 -34.80 -29.14
C TYR A 227 -13.30 -34.52 -28.43
N ARG A 228 -13.94 -33.38 -28.72
CA ARG A 228 -15.18 -32.90 -28.06
C ARG A 228 -15.09 -32.87 -26.54
N GLY A 229 -13.93 -32.39 -26.03
CA GLY A 229 -13.60 -32.34 -24.60
C GLY A 229 -14.15 -31.15 -23.82
N GLU A 230 -14.98 -30.29 -24.43
CA GLU A 230 -15.45 -29.02 -23.87
C GLU A 230 -16.14 -29.17 -22.50
N ALA A 231 -16.97 -30.20 -22.36
CA ALA A 231 -17.72 -30.42 -21.12
C ALA A 231 -16.78 -30.71 -19.93
N GLN A 232 -15.74 -31.54 -20.15
CA GLN A 232 -14.78 -31.91 -19.12
C GLN A 232 -13.87 -30.73 -18.76
N GLU A 233 -13.36 -30.00 -19.76
CA GLU A 233 -12.53 -28.81 -19.54
C GLU A 233 -13.33 -27.70 -18.84
N SER A 234 -14.57 -27.44 -19.26
CA SER A 234 -15.48 -26.51 -18.59
C SER A 234 -15.68 -26.86 -17.12
N GLN A 235 -15.91 -28.13 -16.81
CA GLN A 235 -16.09 -28.58 -15.43
C GLN A 235 -14.83 -28.36 -14.60
N GLN A 236 -13.66 -28.62 -15.16
CA GLN A 236 -12.39 -28.42 -14.45
C GLN A 236 -12.13 -26.94 -14.15
N VAL A 237 -12.36 -26.06 -15.12
CA VAL A 237 -12.20 -24.59 -14.93
C VAL A 237 -13.21 -24.06 -13.92
N ARG A 238 -14.47 -24.50 -13.98
CA ARG A 238 -15.50 -24.14 -12.99
C ARG A 238 -15.10 -24.56 -11.57
N ARG A 239 -14.51 -25.74 -11.38
CA ARG A 239 -14.00 -26.18 -10.06
C ARG A 239 -12.88 -25.26 -9.54
N ARG A 240 -11.94 -24.87 -10.42
CA ARG A 240 -10.87 -23.94 -10.05
C ARG A 240 -11.43 -22.57 -9.65
N PHE A 241 -12.40 -22.06 -10.42
CA PHE A 241 -13.08 -20.81 -10.09
C PHE A 241 -13.85 -20.91 -8.77
N ALA A 242 -14.60 -21.99 -8.55
CA ALA A 242 -15.32 -22.21 -7.29
C ALA A 242 -14.36 -22.18 -6.08
N ALA A 243 -13.19 -22.81 -6.21
CA ALA A 243 -12.17 -22.75 -5.15
C ALA A 243 -11.65 -21.33 -4.88
N ALA A 244 -11.46 -20.50 -5.92
CA ALA A 244 -11.10 -19.10 -5.77
C ALA A 244 -12.23 -18.29 -5.12
N PHE A 245 -13.47 -18.49 -5.57
CA PHE A 245 -14.66 -17.87 -5.04
C PHE A 245 -14.89 -18.16 -3.55
N ASP A 246 -14.78 -19.43 -3.14
CA ASP A 246 -14.95 -19.84 -1.75
C ASP A 246 -13.90 -19.19 -0.83
N ASN A 247 -12.65 -19.11 -1.31
CA ASN A 247 -11.61 -18.44 -0.55
C ASN A 247 -11.83 -16.93 -0.46
N TYR A 248 -12.29 -16.31 -1.54
CA TYR A 248 -12.61 -14.89 -1.56
C TYR A 248 -13.74 -14.55 -0.58
N ASN A 249 -14.77 -15.40 -0.48
CA ASN A 249 -15.82 -15.25 0.53
C ASN A 249 -15.29 -15.31 1.96
N ARG A 250 -14.30 -16.19 2.23
CA ARG A 250 -13.63 -16.23 3.54
C ARG A 250 -12.83 -14.96 3.80
N LEU A 251 -12.16 -14.44 2.77
CA LEU A 251 -11.41 -13.19 2.83
C LEU A 251 -12.32 -12.01 3.16
N ILE A 252 -13.46 -11.86 2.43
CA ILE A 252 -14.46 -10.81 2.67
C ILE A 252 -14.98 -10.89 4.12
N ARG A 253 -15.27 -12.09 4.62
CA ARG A 253 -15.74 -12.27 5.99
C ARG A 253 -14.68 -11.85 7.02
N SER A 254 -13.42 -12.19 6.79
CA SER A 254 -12.31 -11.76 7.66
C SER A 254 -12.10 -10.25 7.62
N GLN A 255 -12.25 -9.64 6.44
CA GLN A 255 -12.21 -8.17 6.27
C GLN A 255 -13.38 -7.48 6.97
N LEU A 256 -14.57 -8.07 6.96
CA LEU A 256 -15.72 -7.53 7.69
C LEU A 256 -15.41 -7.40 9.18
N PHE A 257 -14.88 -8.45 9.80
CA PHE A 257 -14.53 -8.40 11.24
C PHE A 257 -13.40 -7.40 11.54
N LEU A 258 -12.39 -7.32 10.65
CA LEU A 258 -11.35 -6.28 10.76
C LEU A 258 -11.95 -4.88 10.67
N ASN A 259 -12.82 -4.64 9.68
CA ASN A 259 -13.47 -3.34 9.50
C ASN A 259 -14.37 -2.99 10.69
N LEU A 260 -15.14 -3.94 11.22
CA LEU A 260 -15.94 -3.74 12.44
C LEU A 260 -15.05 -3.31 13.62
N PHE A 261 -13.92 -3.99 13.81
CA PHE A 261 -12.96 -3.63 14.85
C PHE A 261 -12.39 -2.22 14.60
N GLN A 262 -11.92 -1.92 13.40
CA GLN A 262 -11.29 -0.65 13.07
C GLN A 262 -12.27 0.53 13.18
N TYR A 263 -13.49 0.38 12.68
CA TYR A 263 -14.51 1.43 12.81
C TYR A 263 -14.95 1.63 14.26
N SER A 264 -15.18 0.56 15.03
CA SER A 264 -15.50 0.67 16.45
C SER A 264 -14.35 1.32 17.22
N TYR A 265 -13.12 0.95 16.91
CA TYR A 265 -11.92 1.53 17.48
C TYR A 265 -11.78 3.01 17.12
N GLY A 266 -12.01 3.41 15.87
CA GLY A 266 -11.95 4.80 15.43
C GLY A 266 -13.07 5.71 15.99
N LEU A 267 -14.23 5.13 16.34
CA LEU A 267 -15.34 5.91 16.95
C LEU A 267 -15.12 6.20 18.44
N LEU A 268 -14.20 5.50 19.09
CA LEU A 268 -13.86 5.71 20.51
C LEU A 268 -12.78 6.79 20.71
N THR A 269 -12.18 7.25 19.63
CA THR A 269 -11.17 8.32 19.62
C THR A 269 -11.71 9.59 19.02
#